data_b99e89dd513f17e1464902f1414a03b7
#
_entry.id   b99e89dd513f17e1464902f1414a03b7
#
_cell.length_a   1.000
_cell.length_b   1.000
_cell.length_c   1.000
_cell.angle_alpha   90.00
_cell.angle_beta   90.00
_cell.angle_gamma   90.00
#
_symmetry.space_group_name_H-M   'P 1'
#
loop_
_entity.id
_entity.type
_entity.pdbx_description
1 polymer ?
#
loop_
_entity_poly.entity_id
_entity_poly.type
_entity_poly.pdbx_seq_one_letter_code
_entity_poly.pdbx_strand_id
1 'polypeptide(L)'
;MKDMMSAPFLNQMMDTCANMYRLGWDERNGGNISLLLDEKEVEEYLDKQNVLRLIPLGFDAKELSGKYFLVTGTGKYFKNVKADPETNLGLIRISEDGQNAELMWGYKDGGRFTSELPAHLKSHMTRLKVDKTHNVVMH
;
A
#
# COMPACT_ATOMS: atom_id res chain seq x y z
N MET A 1 7.93 20.10 2.06
CA MET A 1 7.48 18.70 2.03
C MET A 1 8.48 17.81 2.76
N LYS A 2 8.01 16.94 3.63
CA LYS A 2 8.88 16.05 4.42
C LYS A 2 9.41 14.90 3.56
N ASP A 3 10.52 14.31 4.00
CA ASP A 3 11.10 13.15 3.33
C ASP A 3 10.25 11.90 3.59
N MET A 4 9.83 11.23 2.51
CA MET A 4 9.01 10.01 2.61
C MET A 4 9.67 8.95 3.50
N MET A 5 11.00 8.82 3.47
CA MET A 5 11.72 7.84 4.28
C MET A 5 11.61 8.10 5.78
N SER A 6 11.19 9.28 6.20
CA SER A 6 10.96 9.61 7.60
C SER A 6 9.50 9.38 8.04
N ALA A 7 8.61 9.00 7.12
CA ALA A 7 7.20 8.85 7.43
C ALA A 7 6.95 7.69 8.42
N PRO A 8 6.20 7.94 9.51
CA PRO A 8 5.88 6.89 10.47
C PRO A 8 5.16 5.69 9.84
N PHE A 9 4.23 5.93 8.91
CA PHE A 9 3.51 4.83 8.25
C PHE A 9 4.43 3.94 7.42
N LEU A 10 5.45 4.53 6.77
CA LEU A 10 6.42 3.74 6.01
C LEU A 10 7.27 2.89 6.94
N ASN A 11 7.74 3.46 8.04
CA ASN A 11 8.54 2.73 9.02
C ASN A 11 7.72 1.63 9.69
N GLN A 12 6.45 1.87 9.96
CA GLN A 12 5.53 0.85 10.48
C GLN A 12 5.41 -0.32 9.50
N MET A 13 5.23 -0.03 8.21
CA MET A 13 5.14 -1.07 7.18
C MET A 13 6.44 -1.87 7.08
N MET A 14 7.60 -1.21 7.11
CA MET A 14 8.89 -1.88 7.06
C MET A 14 9.08 -2.83 8.25
N ASP A 15 8.72 -2.38 9.44
CA ASP A 15 8.82 -3.20 10.66
C ASP A 15 7.86 -4.38 10.62
N THR A 16 6.64 -4.17 10.12
CA THR A 16 5.64 -5.24 9.97
C THR A 16 6.13 -6.30 9.00
N CYS A 17 6.68 -5.89 7.86
CA CYS A 17 7.23 -6.84 6.87
C CYS A 17 8.41 -7.62 7.44
N ALA A 18 9.30 -6.96 8.19
CA ALA A 18 10.45 -7.61 8.82
C ALA A 18 9.99 -8.64 9.86
N ASN A 19 8.95 -8.31 10.63
CA ASN A 19 8.39 -9.23 11.63
C ASN A 19 7.72 -10.44 10.96
N MET A 20 6.99 -10.24 9.89
CA MET A 20 6.36 -11.33 9.15
C MET A 20 7.41 -12.28 8.58
N TYR A 21 8.48 -11.74 8.00
CA TYR A 21 9.59 -12.54 7.50
C TYR A 21 10.24 -13.37 8.63
N ARG A 22 10.50 -12.74 9.77
CA ARG A 22 11.11 -13.42 10.93
C ARG A 22 10.24 -14.55 11.45
N LEU A 23 8.91 -14.43 11.30
CA LEU A 23 7.96 -15.47 11.73
C LEU A 23 7.75 -16.56 10.66
N GLY A 24 8.46 -16.48 9.53
CA GLY A 24 8.39 -17.48 8.48
C GLY A 24 7.21 -17.35 7.52
N TRP A 25 6.54 -16.21 7.50
CA TRP A 25 5.32 -16.01 6.69
C TRP A 25 5.60 -15.74 5.22
N ASP A 26 6.83 -15.42 4.86
CA ASP A 26 7.20 -15.02 3.49
C ASP A 26 8.38 -15.84 2.96
N GLU A 27 8.25 -17.17 2.96
CA GLU A 27 9.33 -18.04 2.52
C GLU A 27 9.51 -18.05 1.01
N ARG A 28 8.44 -17.80 0.24
CA ARG A 28 8.45 -17.86 -1.22
C ARG A 28 7.58 -16.79 -1.84
N ASN A 29 7.67 -15.57 -1.34
CA ASN A 29 6.86 -14.48 -1.87
C ASN A 29 5.35 -14.75 -1.71
N GLY A 30 4.99 -15.45 -0.63
CA GLY A 30 3.61 -15.88 -0.40
C GLY A 30 2.75 -14.91 0.39
N GLY A 31 3.35 -13.88 1.01
CA GLY A 31 2.62 -12.94 1.83
C GLY A 31 2.51 -11.56 1.19
N ASN A 32 1.46 -10.83 1.56
CA ASN A 32 1.31 -9.44 1.15
C ASN A 32 0.54 -8.65 2.22
N ILE A 33 0.80 -7.35 2.27
CA ILE A 33 0.26 -6.46 3.27
C ILE A 33 -0.21 -5.17 2.60
N SER A 34 -1.37 -4.67 3.02
CA SER A 34 -1.82 -3.34 2.65
C SER A 34 -2.19 -2.56 3.92
N LEU A 35 -1.83 -1.28 3.94
CA LEU A 35 -2.07 -0.39 5.06
C LEU A 35 -2.87 0.82 4.57
N LEU A 36 -4.05 1.02 5.15
CA LEU A 36 -4.86 2.21 4.89
C LEU A 36 -4.23 3.38 5.63
N LEU A 37 -3.95 4.47 4.93
CA LEU A 37 -3.25 5.63 5.47
C LEU A 37 -4.20 6.79 5.75
N ASP A 38 -3.81 7.66 6.68
CA ASP A 38 -4.49 8.92 6.91
C ASP A 38 -4.08 9.92 5.82
N GLU A 39 -5.06 10.45 5.10
CA GLU A 39 -4.86 11.39 4.01
C GLU A 39 -4.02 12.61 4.44
N LYS A 40 -4.32 13.18 5.60
CA LYS A 40 -3.59 14.36 6.09
C LYS A 40 -2.14 14.05 6.37
N GLU A 41 -1.86 12.88 6.91
CA GLU A 41 -0.50 12.45 7.19
C GLU A 41 0.28 12.25 5.90
N VAL A 42 -0.34 11.62 4.89
CA VAL A 42 0.30 11.37 3.59
C VAL A 42 0.65 12.69 2.90
N GLU A 43 -0.22 13.68 2.96
CA GLU A 43 -0.01 14.97 2.31
C GLU A 43 1.20 15.75 2.84
N GLU A 44 1.71 15.40 4.04
CA GLU A 44 2.95 15.98 4.55
C GLU A 44 4.19 15.48 3.81
N TYR A 45 4.10 14.36 3.10
CA TYR A 45 5.25 13.66 2.52
C TYR A 45 5.25 13.61 1.00
N LEU A 46 4.13 13.93 0.34
CA LEU A 46 4.09 13.92 -1.11
C LEU A 46 3.10 14.96 -1.66
N ASP A 47 3.32 15.30 -2.94
CA ASP A 47 2.44 16.20 -3.68
C ASP A 47 1.27 15.38 -4.24
N LYS A 48 0.07 15.64 -3.76
CA LYS A 48 -1.13 14.90 -4.17
C LYS A 48 -1.51 15.08 -5.63
N GLN A 49 -0.89 16.03 -6.32
CA GLN A 49 -1.13 16.27 -7.73
C GLN A 49 -0.11 15.57 -8.64
N ASN A 50 0.93 15.00 -8.06
CA ASN A 50 2.00 14.34 -8.80
C ASN A 50 1.75 12.83 -8.87
N VAL A 51 0.93 12.41 -9.84
CA VAL A 51 0.65 10.99 -10.07
C VAL A 51 1.70 10.40 -11.00
N LEU A 52 2.42 9.38 -10.53
CA LEU A 52 3.51 8.77 -11.30
C LEU A 52 2.98 7.91 -12.44
N ARG A 53 1.96 7.11 -12.19
CA ARG A 53 1.26 6.33 -13.22
C ARG A 53 -0.11 5.88 -12.71
N LEU A 54 -0.96 5.45 -13.66
CA LEU A 54 -2.26 4.87 -13.35
C LEU A 54 -2.17 3.36 -13.54
N ILE A 55 -2.71 2.60 -12.58
CA ILE A 55 -2.75 1.14 -12.64
C ILE A 55 -4.21 0.72 -12.55
N PRO A 56 -4.78 0.10 -13.60
CA PRO A 56 -6.18 -0.34 -13.55
C PRO A 56 -6.42 -1.34 -12.43
N LEU A 57 -7.52 -1.16 -11.70
CA LEU A 57 -7.87 -2.06 -10.60
C LEU A 57 -8.58 -3.33 -11.08
N GLY A 58 -9.36 -3.23 -12.14
CA GLY A 58 -10.13 -4.37 -12.64
C GLY A 58 -11.43 -4.63 -11.88
N PHE A 59 -11.79 -3.75 -10.94
CA PHE A 59 -13.05 -3.83 -10.20
C PHE A 59 -13.42 -2.45 -9.67
N ASP A 60 -14.63 -2.29 -9.16
CA ASP A 60 -15.14 -1.01 -8.66
C ASP A 60 -14.75 -0.81 -7.19
N ALA A 61 -13.89 0.17 -6.93
CA ALA A 61 -13.46 0.56 -5.58
C ALA A 61 -13.94 1.96 -5.21
N LYS A 62 -15.04 2.42 -5.77
CA LYS A 62 -15.54 3.79 -5.58
C LYS A 62 -15.76 4.15 -4.11
N GLU A 63 -16.09 3.18 -3.26
CA GLU A 63 -16.24 3.42 -1.82
C GLU A 63 -14.94 3.87 -1.16
N LEU A 64 -13.80 3.59 -1.78
CA LEU A 64 -12.47 3.96 -1.27
C LEU A 64 -11.86 5.13 -2.03
N SER A 65 -12.61 5.77 -2.90
CA SER A 65 -12.17 6.90 -3.71
C SER A 65 -11.46 7.95 -2.87
N GLY A 66 -10.28 8.38 -3.33
CA GLY A 66 -9.46 9.38 -2.63
C GLY A 66 -8.65 8.85 -1.45
N LYS A 67 -8.82 7.59 -1.08
CA LYS A 67 -8.07 7.00 0.05
C LYS A 67 -6.71 6.50 -0.40
N TYR A 68 -5.74 6.58 0.52
CA TYR A 68 -4.36 6.19 0.28
C TYR A 68 -4.06 4.86 0.94
N PHE A 69 -3.29 4.02 0.24
CA PHE A 69 -2.85 2.72 0.73
C PHE A 69 -1.37 2.53 0.46
N LEU A 70 -0.66 1.94 1.42
CA LEU A 70 0.71 1.48 1.23
C LEU A 70 0.64 -0.03 1.05
N VAL A 71 1.12 -0.54 -0.09
CA VAL A 71 0.89 -1.93 -0.50
C VAL A 71 2.19 -2.58 -0.93
N THR A 72 2.39 -3.84 -0.54
CA THR A 72 3.54 -4.63 -1.03
C THR A 72 3.40 -4.88 -2.52
N GLY A 73 4.56 -4.90 -3.23
CA GLY A 73 4.58 -5.15 -4.66
C GLY A 73 4.41 -6.62 -5.00
N THR A 74 3.88 -6.90 -6.20
CA THR A 74 3.79 -8.28 -6.68
C THR A 74 5.19 -8.84 -6.95
N GLY A 75 5.42 -10.09 -6.59
CA GLY A 75 6.71 -10.75 -6.76
C GLY A 75 7.79 -10.28 -5.80
N LYS A 76 7.43 -9.58 -4.72
CA LYS A 76 8.40 -9.05 -3.76
C LYS A 76 8.37 -9.85 -2.46
N TYR A 77 9.54 -9.92 -1.79
CA TYR A 77 9.69 -10.59 -0.52
C TYR A 77 9.70 -9.60 0.64
N PHE A 78 9.09 -9.96 1.76
CA PHE A 78 9.10 -9.13 2.98
C PHE A 78 10.53 -8.81 3.42
N LYS A 79 11.46 -9.75 3.28
CA LYS A 79 12.86 -9.55 3.70
C LYS A 79 13.53 -8.39 2.97
N ASN A 80 13.07 -8.03 1.77
CA ASN A 80 13.69 -6.98 0.96
C ASN A 80 13.08 -5.60 1.19
N VAL A 81 11.94 -5.53 1.88
CA VAL A 81 11.21 -4.27 2.04
C VAL A 81 12.03 -3.24 2.82
N LYS A 82 12.64 -3.65 3.93
CA LYS A 82 13.41 -2.74 4.77
C LYS A 82 14.69 -2.25 4.07
N ALA A 83 15.28 -3.11 3.23
CA ALA A 83 16.50 -2.76 2.51
C ALA A 83 16.23 -1.80 1.35
N ASP A 84 15.09 -1.94 0.66
CA ASP A 84 14.73 -1.12 -0.49
C ASP A 84 13.21 -0.91 -0.56
N PRO A 85 12.66 -0.05 0.33
CA PRO A 85 11.22 0.15 0.39
C PRO A 85 10.66 0.77 -0.88
N GLU A 86 11.38 1.65 -1.55
CA GLU A 86 10.87 2.34 -2.73
C GLU A 86 10.66 1.41 -3.92
N THR A 87 11.40 0.31 -4.00
CA THR A 87 11.21 -0.71 -5.03
C THR A 87 10.11 -1.70 -4.63
N ASN A 88 10.06 -2.08 -3.37
CA ASN A 88 9.24 -3.20 -2.90
C ASN A 88 7.86 -2.80 -2.40
N LEU A 89 7.62 -1.52 -2.18
CA LEU A 89 6.34 -0.97 -1.75
C LEU A 89 5.84 0.07 -2.74
N GLY A 90 4.52 0.26 -2.77
CA GLY A 90 3.91 1.35 -3.51
C GLY A 90 2.86 2.05 -2.66
N LEU A 91 2.83 3.37 -2.75
CA LEU A 91 1.80 4.20 -2.15
C LEU A 91 0.83 4.59 -3.25
N ILE A 92 -0.41 4.11 -3.13
CA ILE A 92 -1.45 4.34 -4.13
C ILE A 92 -2.60 5.15 -3.54
N ARG A 93 -3.28 5.88 -4.41
CA ARG A 93 -4.55 6.55 -4.09
C ARG A 93 -5.60 6.01 -5.03
N ILE A 94 -6.77 5.67 -4.50
CA ILE A 94 -7.87 5.20 -5.34
C ILE A 94 -8.43 6.40 -6.10
N SER A 95 -8.58 6.25 -7.42
CA SER A 95 -9.06 7.32 -8.28
C SER A 95 -10.50 7.72 -7.91
N GLU A 96 -10.91 8.91 -8.35
CA GLU A 96 -12.23 9.45 -8.04
C GLU A 96 -13.36 8.54 -8.53
N ASP A 97 -13.19 7.89 -9.67
CA ASP A 97 -14.18 6.96 -10.22
C ASP A 97 -14.06 5.54 -9.66
N GLY A 98 -13.04 5.26 -8.85
CA GLY A 98 -12.82 3.95 -8.26
C GLY A 98 -12.33 2.88 -9.21
N GLN A 99 -11.92 3.23 -10.42
CA GLN A 99 -11.52 2.27 -11.45
C GLN A 99 -10.01 2.04 -11.54
N ASN A 100 -9.22 2.98 -11.01
CA ASN A 100 -7.77 2.94 -11.11
C ASN A 100 -7.12 3.20 -9.75
N ALA A 101 -5.90 2.69 -9.58
CA ALA A 101 -5.00 3.10 -8.52
C ALA A 101 -4.03 4.13 -9.11
N GLU A 102 -3.92 5.28 -8.46
CA GLU A 102 -2.96 6.31 -8.82
C GLU A 102 -1.69 6.07 -8.01
N LEU A 103 -0.60 5.69 -8.71
CA LEU A 103 0.68 5.47 -8.01
C LEU A 103 1.29 6.82 -7.65
N MET A 104 1.42 7.05 -6.34
CA MET A 104 1.93 8.31 -5.81
C MET A 104 3.40 8.21 -5.41
N TRP A 105 3.87 7.02 -5.04
CA TRP A 105 5.25 6.79 -4.63
C TRP A 105 5.53 5.29 -4.66
N GLY A 106 6.78 4.91 -4.93
CA GLY A 106 7.21 3.52 -4.85
C GLY A 106 7.19 2.79 -6.18
N TYR A 107 7.30 1.47 -6.13
CA TYR A 107 7.41 0.59 -7.31
C TYR A 107 8.42 1.13 -8.32
N LYS A 108 9.57 1.53 -7.81
CA LYS A 108 10.62 2.22 -8.54
C LYS A 108 11.12 1.46 -9.78
N ASP A 109 11.07 0.14 -9.73
CA ASP A 109 11.48 -0.73 -10.84
C ASP A 109 10.41 -0.91 -11.92
N GLY A 110 9.31 -0.17 -11.86
CA GLY A 110 8.18 -0.34 -12.75
C GLY A 110 7.21 -1.43 -12.32
N GLY A 111 7.35 -1.93 -11.09
CA GLY A 111 6.46 -2.93 -10.52
C GLY A 111 5.05 -2.42 -10.28
N ARG A 112 4.22 -3.29 -9.72
CA ARG A 112 2.84 -2.96 -9.38
C ARG A 112 2.44 -3.64 -8.09
N PHE A 113 1.26 -3.26 -7.55
CA PHE A 113 0.71 -3.87 -6.36
C PHE A 113 0.44 -5.36 -6.57
N THR A 114 0.30 -6.07 -5.44
CA THR A 114 -0.02 -7.51 -5.44
C THR A 114 -1.31 -7.81 -6.22
N SER A 115 -1.34 -8.98 -6.88
CA SER A 115 -2.54 -9.45 -7.59
C SER A 115 -3.72 -9.69 -6.62
N GLU A 116 -3.46 -9.73 -5.33
CA GLU A 116 -4.50 -9.89 -4.31
C GLU A 116 -5.08 -8.57 -3.82
N LEU A 117 -4.68 -7.44 -4.42
CA LEU A 117 -5.20 -6.13 -4.01
C LEU A 117 -6.73 -6.05 -3.98
N PRO A 118 -7.48 -6.65 -4.94
CA PRO A 118 -8.94 -6.62 -4.84
C PRO A 118 -9.48 -7.19 -3.53
N ALA A 119 -8.92 -8.31 -3.06
CA ALA A 119 -9.31 -8.90 -1.78
C ALA A 119 -8.95 -8.00 -0.61
N HIS A 120 -7.76 -7.37 -0.65
CA HIS A 120 -7.35 -6.40 0.37
C HIS A 120 -8.30 -5.22 0.46
N LEU A 121 -8.65 -4.63 -0.68
CA LEU A 121 -9.53 -3.45 -0.70
C LEU A 121 -10.93 -3.79 -0.21
N LYS A 122 -11.46 -4.96 -0.58
CA LYS A 122 -12.76 -5.43 -0.06
C LYS A 122 -12.72 -5.61 1.45
N SER A 123 -11.62 -6.13 2.00
CA SER A 123 -11.43 -6.26 3.45
C SER A 123 -11.39 -4.90 4.13
N HIS A 124 -10.69 -3.93 3.53
CA HIS A 124 -10.66 -2.55 4.07
C HIS A 124 -12.06 -1.92 4.06
N MET A 125 -12.83 -2.10 3.00
CA MET A 125 -14.21 -1.60 2.93
C MET A 125 -15.06 -2.17 4.08
N THR A 126 -14.97 -3.46 4.31
CA THR A 126 -15.72 -4.13 5.38
C THR A 126 -15.30 -3.62 6.75
N ARG A 127 -14.00 -3.49 7.00
CA ARG A 127 -13.47 -3.02 8.27
C ARG A 127 -13.84 -1.58 8.58
N LEU A 128 -13.86 -0.72 7.57
CA LEU A 128 -14.27 0.68 7.76
C LEU A 128 -15.72 0.80 8.22
N LYS A 129 -16.57 -0.15 7.83
CA LYS A 129 -17.98 -0.17 8.25
C LYS A 129 -18.15 -0.65 9.68
N VAL A 130 -17.24 -1.50 10.18
CA VAL A 130 -17.35 -2.16 11.49
C VAL A 130 -16.44 -1.51 12.53
N ASP A 131 -15.18 -1.25 12.16
CA ASP A 131 -14.18 -0.71 13.07
C ASP A 131 -13.17 0.15 12.30
N LYS A 132 -13.29 1.45 12.47
CA LYS A 132 -12.45 2.43 11.75
C LYS A 132 -11.00 2.49 12.25
N THR A 133 -10.69 1.80 13.36
CA THR A 133 -9.31 1.76 13.87
C THR A 133 -8.45 0.70 13.19
N HIS A 134 -9.07 -0.28 12.52
CA HIS A 134 -8.34 -1.34 11.84
C HIS A 134 -7.96 -0.90 10.44
N ASN A 135 -6.67 -0.61 10.23
CA ASN A 135 -6.16 -0.09 8.98
C ASN A 135 -5.16 -0.99 8.26
N VAL A 136 -4.90 -2.20 8.78
CA VAL A 136 -3.94 -3.15 8.21
C VAL A 136 -4.66 -4.41 7.71
N VAL A 137 -4.36 -4.83 6.49
CA VAL A 137 -4.80 -6.12 5.93
C VAL A 137 -3.58 -6.91 5.52
N MET A 138 -3.47 -8.13 6.01
CA MET A 138 -2.40 -9.07 5.66
C MET A 138 -3.01 -10.32 5.02
N HIS A 139 -2.32 -10.85 4.03
CA HIS A 139 -2.80 -12.00 3.28
C HIS A 139 -1.72 -13.06 3.09
#